data_6bf50e9c09e1c5b9ba9e4f423b882e85
#
_entry.id   6bf50e9c09e1c5b9ba9e4f423b882e85
#
_cell.length_a   1.000
_cell.length_b   1.000
_cell.length_c   1.000
_cell.angle_alpha   90.00
_cell.angle_beta   90.00
_cell.angle_gamma   90.00
#
_symmetry.space_group_name_H-M   'P 1'
#
loop_
_entity.id
_entity.type
_entity.pdbx_description
1 polymer ?
#
loop_
_entity_poly.entity_id
_entity_poly.type
_entity_poly.pdbx_seq_one_letter_code
_entity_poly.pdbx_strand_id
1 'polypeptide(L)'
;MSTTLQQVPTGTYGLDPVHSTIGFGVKYNKLATFRSTFEKVDAQLADGVLTGTADASSVVIDEPNFKGHLLTGDFFDVERTPTITFRSTDIRPAEDGSVEVDGELTIRGVTKPVTATGTYAAGGDAFGNERVAFELQTTVDRRDFAIVWQNQLPDGSDALAYDVTISADLQLVKQA
;
A
#
# COMPACT_ATOMS: atom_id res chain seq x y z
N MET A 1 -26.43 12.99 8.26
CA MET A 1 -26.13 13.95 7.17
C MET A 1 -25.58 13.19 5.98
N SER A 2 -26.07 13.50 4.79
CA SER A 2 -25.53 12.89 3.59
C SER A 2 -24.19 13.55 3.28
N THR A 3 -23.10 12.77 3.32
CA THR A 3 -21.78 13.29 2.95
C THR A 3 -21.76 13.49 1.43
N THR A 4 -21.57 14.71 0.97
CA THR A 4 -21.43 15.00 -0.45
C THR A 4 -20.10 14.44 -0.93
N LEU A 5 -20.12 13.63 -1.99
CA LEU A 5 -18.90 13.09 -2.59
C LEU A 5 -18.24 14.15 -3.46
N GLN A 6 -16.92 14.28 -3.31
CA GLN A 6 -16.09 15.04 -4.24
C GLN A 6 -15.74 14.15 -5.44
N GLN A 7 -15.25 14.77 -6.50
CA GLN A 7 -14.69 14.03 -7.63
C GLN A 7 -13.19 14.20 -7.67
N VAL A 8 -12.47 13.12 -7.96
CA VAL A 8 -11.05 13.23 -8.27
C VAL A 8 -10.85 13.96 -9.59
N PRO A 9 -9.79 14.76 -9.73
CA PRO A 9 -9.58 15.52 -10.96
C PRO A 9 -9.29 14.60 -12.15
N THR A 10 -9.64 15.08 -13.34
CA THR A 10 -9.25 14.44 -14.59
C THR A 10 -7.80 14.75 -14.95
N GLY A 11 -7.23 14.01 -15.89
CA GLY A 11 -5.84 14.14 -16.29
C GLY A 11 -4.94 13.14 -15.55
N THR A 12 -3.65 13.33 -15.70
CA THR A 12 -2.65 12.38 -15.19
C THR A 12 -1.80 13.05 -14.12
N TYR A 13 -1.71 12.40 -12.97
CA TYR A 13 -0.88 12.80 -11.82
C TYR A 13 0.12 11.70 -11.53
N GLY A 14 1.40 12.05 -11.51
CA GLY A 14 2.50 11.12 -11.26
C GLY A 14 3.07 11.24 -9.86
N LEU A 15 3.70 10.19 -9.39
CA LEU A 15 4.23 10.12 -8.03
C LEU A 15 5.33 11.17 -7.79
N ASP A 16 5.25 11.84 -6.65
CA ASP A 16 6.37 12.56 -6.05
C ASP A 16 7.07 11.60 -5.08
N PRO A 17 8.23 11.05 -5.45
CA PRO A 17 8.87 10.02 -4.62
C PRO A 17 9.46 10.58 -3.32
N VAL A 18 9.72 11.88 -3.25
CA VAL A 18 10.28 12.52 -2.05
C VAL A 18 9.24 12.58 -0.93
N HIS A 19 7.97 12.80 -1.29
CA HIS A 19 6.89 13.01 -0.32
C HIS A 19 5.92 11.82 -0.25
N SER A 20 6.32 10.66 -0.75
CA SER A 20 5.46 9.48 -0.79
C SER A 20 6.12 8.28 -0.12
N THR A 21 5.30 7.46 0.54
CA THR A 21 5.77 6.26 1.23
C THR A 21 4.73 5.15 1.08
N ILE A 22 5.17 3.96 0.72
CA ILE A 22 4.35 2.75 0.74
C ILE A 22 5.01 1.75 1.69
N GLY A 23 4.24 1.23 2.62
CA GLY A 23 4.77 0.34 3.64
C GLY A 23 3.73 -0.60 4.23
N PHE A 24 4.16 -1.36 5.21
CA PHE A 24 3.31 -2.33 5.90
C PHE A 24 3.71 -2.47 7.35
N GLY A 25 2.80 -3.02 8.14
CA GLY A 25 3.03 -3.38 9.53
C GLY A 25 2.40 -4.72 9.86
N VAL A 26 3.09 -5.52 10.65
CA VAL A 26 2.63 -6.82 11.10
C VAL A 26 3.07 -7.05 12.55
N LYS A 27 2.17 -7.56 13.37
CA LYS A 27 2.48 -7.84 14.78
C LYS A 27 3.35 -9.10 14.89
N TYR A 28 4.42 -9.01 15.66
CA TYR A 28 5.36 -10.11 15.87
C TYR A 28 5.50 -10.44 17.34
N ASN A 29 5.51 -11.73 17.65
CA ASN A 29 5.60 -12.30 19.02
C ASN A 29 4.48 -11.81 19.95
N LYS A 30 3.36 -11.34 19.41
CA LYS A 30 2.26 -10.73 20.17
C LYS A 30 2.67 -9.50 21.00
N LEU A 31 3.85 -8.95 20.75
CA LEU A 31 4.42 -7.84 21.52
C LEU A 31 4.29 -6.49 20.83
N ALA A 32 4.82 -6.39 19.63
CA ALA A 32 4.92 -5.10 18.93
C ALA A 32 4.73 -5.28 17.43
N THR A 33 4.42 -4.17 16.77
CA THR A 33 4.28 -4.15 15.32
C THR A 33 5.64 -3.89 14.67
N PHE A 34 6.05 -4.83 13.83
CA PHE A 34 7.16 -4.63 12.90
C PHE A 34 6.66 -3.83 11.70
N ARG A 35 7.37 -2.75 11.33
CA ARG A 35 7.02 -1.89 10.19
C ARG A 35 8.19 -1.78 9.25
N SER A 36 7.90 -1.75 7.97
CA SER A 36 8.88 -1.47 6.94
C SER A 36 8.23 -0.78 5.74
N THR A 37 9.07 -0.31 4.83
CA THR A 37 8.68 0.37 3.61
C THR A 37 9.37 -0.24 2.41
N PHE A 38 8.92 0.14 1.20
CA PHE A 38 9.59 -0.22 -0.05
C PHE A 38 10.26 1.01 -0.64
N GLU A 39 11.50 0.89 -1.08
CA GLU A 39 12.23 2.00 -1.69
C GLU A 39 11.82 2.26 -3.14
N LYS A 40 11.57 1.20 -3.89
CA LYS A 40 11.23 1.31 -5.31
C LYS A 40 9.74 1.15 -5.48
N VAL A 41 9.07 2.29 -5.53
CA VAL A 41 7.61 2.38 -5.68
C VAL A 41 7.26 3.36 -6.79
N ASP A 42 6.10 3.18 -7.39
CA ASP A 42 5.50 4.12 -8.30
C ASP A 42 4.00 4.16 -8.09
N ALA A 43 3.38 5.27 -8.45
CA ALA A 43 1.94 5.43 -8.41
C ALA A 43 1.50 6.50 -9.39
N GLN A 44 0.29 6.37 -9.88
CA GLN A 44 -0.31 7.28 -10.84
C GLN A 44 -1.81 7.38 -10.62
N LEU A 45 -2.33 8.59 -10.72
CA LEU A 45 -3.76 8.82 -10.87
C LEU A 45 -4.00 9.28 -12.30
N ALA A 46 -4.71 8.49 -13.08
CA ALA A 46 -5.00 8.79 -14.48
C ALA A 46 -6.49 8.62 -14.73
N ASP A 47 -7.16 9.71 -15.07
CA ASP A 47 -8.59 9.77 -15.38
C ASP A 47 -9.45 9.04 -14.35
N GLY A 48 -9.17 9.28 -13.07
CA GLY A 48 -9.91 8.74 -11.95
C GLY A 48 -9.51 7.33 -11.52
N VAL A 49 -8.45 6.74 -12.10
CA VAL A 49 -7.94 5.43 -11.70
C VAL A 49 -6.58 5.59 -11.02
N LEU A 50 -6.51 5.13 -9.77
CA LEU A 50 -5.26 5.10 -9.01
C LEU A 50 -4.60 3.74 -9.19
N THR A 51 -3.35 3.76 -9.66
CA THR A 51 -2.51 2.57 -9.76
C THR A 51 -1.27 2.75 -8.90
N GLY A 52 -0.77 1.66 -8.34
CA GLY A 52 0.45 1.67 -7.57
C GLY A 52 1.25 0.40 -7.79
N THR A 53 2.57 0.51 -7.71
CA THR A 53 3.48 -0.62 -7.80
C THR A 53 4.57 -0.49 -6.75
N ALA A 54 5.01 -1.63 -6.24
CA ALA A 54 6.19 -1.71 -5.39
C ALA A 54 7.06 -2.90 -5.84
N ASP A 55 8.34 -2.67 -5.94
CA ASP A 55 9.30 -3.75 -6.12
C ASP A 55 9.48 -4.45 -4.76
N ALA A 56 9.05 -5.70 -4.67
CA ALA A 56 9.08 -6.43 -3.41
C ALA A 56 10.51 -6.61 -2.87
N SER A 57 11.50 -6.70 -3.75
CA SER A 57 12.91 -6.80 -3.33
C SER A 57 13.46 -5.50 -2.73
N SER A 58 12.76 -4.39 -2.91
CA SER A 58 13.16 -3.10 -2.37
C SER A 58 12.72 -2.85 -0.93
N VAL A 59 12.19 -3.85 -0.25
CA VAL A 59 11.82 -3.76 1.16
C VAL A 59 13.02 -3.33 2.00
N VAL A 60 12.81 -2.33 2.88
CA VAL A 60 13.88 -1.73 3.67
C VAL A 60 14.05 -2.52 4.97
N ILE A 61 15.07 -3.36 5.00
CA ILE A 61 15.45 -4.16 6.17
C ILE A 61 16.97 -4.22 6.21
N ASP A 62 17.55 -3.77 7.31
CA ASP A 62 19.01 -3.69 7.46
C ASP A 62 19.68 -5.03 7.72
N GLU A 63 18.94 -6.00 8.30
CA GLU A 63 19.49 -7.31 8.62
C GLU A 63 19.39 -8.23 7.40
N PRO A 64 20.55 -8.68 6.81
CA PRO A 64 20.55 -9.38 5.53
C PRO A 64 19.84 -10.74 5.53
N ASN A 65 19.94 -11.50 6.62
CA ASN A 65 19.30 -12.81 6.71
C ASN A 65 17.79 -12.70 6.78
N PHE A 66 17.29 -11.72 7.52
CA PHE A 66 15.87 -11.45 7.62
C PHE A 66 15.32 -10.94 6.28
N LYS A 67 16.02 -9.98 5.67
CA LYS A 67 15.65 -9.50 4.33
C LYS A 67 15.62 -10.64 3.32
N GLY A 68 16.67 -11.47 3.30
CA GLY A 68 16.74 -12.62 2.41
C GLY A 68 15.56 -13.58 2.57
N HIS A 69 15.13 -13.83 3.81
CA HIS A 69 13.98 -14.70 4.07
C HIS A 69 12.67 -14.12 3.51
N LEU A 70 12.47 -12.81 3.64
CA LEU A 70 11.27 -12.15 3.10
C LEU A 70 11.18 -12.25 1.56
N LEU A 71 12.30 -12.37 0.88
CA LEU A 71 12.34 -12.45 -0.58
C LEU A 71 12.07 -13.87 -1.10
N THR A 72 12.11 -14.87 -0.23
CA THR A 72 11.91 -16.29 -0.60
C THR A 72 10.44 -16.65 -0.84
N GLY A 73 10.22 -17.88 -1.28
CA GLY A 73 8.89 -18.45 -1.45
C GLY A 73 8.05 -18.56 -0.18
N ASP A 74 8.64 -18.37 1.00
CA ASP A 74 7.90 -18.28 2.27
C ASP A 74 7.12 -16.97 2.38
N PHE A 75 7.54 -15.91 1.69
CA PHE A 75 6.93 -14.59 1.73
C PHE A 75 6.66 -14.04 0.33
N PHE A 76 7.50 -13.10 -0.15
CA PHE A 76 7.21 -12.38 -1.40
C PHE A 76 7.48 -13.19 -2.67
N ASP A 77 8.33 -14.19 -2.61
CA ASP A 77 8.70 -15.02 -3.76
C ASP A 77 9.14 -14.17 -4.98
N VAL A 78 10.11 -13.29 -4.73
CA VAL A 78 10.48 -12.24 -5.69
C VAL A 78 11.05 -12.77 -7.00
N GLU A 79 11.59 -13.98 -7.02
CA GLU A 79 12.08 -14.59 -8.25
C GLU A 79 10.95 -14.87 -9.25
N ARG A 80 9.76 -15.21 -8.74
CA ARG A 80 8.59 -15.50 -9.57
C ARG A 80 7.66 -14.29 -9.67
N THR A 81 7.54 -13.52 -8.60
CA THR A 81 6.58 -12.42 -8.48
C THR A 81 7.27 -11.19 -7.89
N PRO A 82 8.06 -10.48 -8.69
CA PRO A 82 8.89 -9.38 -8.17
C PRO A 82 8.10 -8.13 -7.78
N THR A 83 6.86 -7.98 -8.27
CA THR A 83 6.11 -6.73 -8.14
C THR A 83 4.81 -6.93 -7.38
N ILE A 84 4.55 -6.02 -6.44
CA ILE A 84 3.25 -5.85 -5.78
C ILE A 84 2.52 -4.75 -6.54
N THR A 85 1.24 -4.97 -6.90
CA THR A 85 0.47 -4.00 -7.67
C THR A 85 -0.88 -3.72 -7.05
N PHE A 86 -1.37 -2.49 -7.26
CA PHE A 86 -2.71 -2.08 -6.89
C PHE A 86 -3.34 -1.32 -8.04
N ARG A 87 -4.64 -1.54 -8.27
CA ARG A 87 -5.44 -0.78 -9.22
C ARG A 87 -6.82 -0.51 -8.63
N SER A 88 -7.19 0.76 -8.54
CA SER A 88 -8.51 1.15 -8.05
C SER A 88 -9.62 0.77 -9.03
N THR A 89 -10.77 0.39 -8.49
CA THR A 89 -12.01 0.18 -9.23
C THR A 89 -13.02 1.28 -8.94
N ASP A 90 -12.93 1.92 -7.79
CA ASP A 90 -13.78 3.05 -7.41
C ASP A 90 -13.09 3.92 -6.36
N ILE A 91 -13.18 5.23 -6.48
CA ILE A 91 -12.62 6.19 -5.52
C ILE A 91 -13.75 7.11 -5.09
N ARG A 92 -14.01 7.18 -3.79
CA ARG A 92 -15.11 7.95 -3.21
C ARG A 92 -14.59 8.97 -2.19
N PRO A 93 -14.07 10.12 -2.64
CA PRO A 93 -13.68 11.18 -1.72
C PRO A 93 -14.91 11.97 -1.24
N ALA A 94 -14.86 12.38 0.02
CA ALA A 94 -15.94 13.14 0.67
C ALA A 94 -15.50 14.56 1.00
N GLU A 95 -16.46 15.47 1.21
CA GLU A 95 -16.17 16.88 1.53
C GLU A 95 -15.40 17.08 2.83
N ASP A 96 -15.55 16.15 3.79
CA ASP A 96 -14.83 16.19 5.05
C ASP A 96 -13.35 15.79 4.94
N GLY A 97 -12.88 15.44 3.73
CA GLY A 97 -11.52 15.01 3.47
C GLY A 97 -11.30 13.49 3.62
N SER A 98 -12.32 12.73 4.02
CA SER A 98 -12.23 11.28 4.04
C SER A 98 -12.32 10.69 2.63
N VAL A 99 -11.80 9.49 2.44
CA VAL A 99 -11.88 8.78 1.17
C VAL A 99 -11.96 7.27 1.40
N GLU A 100 -12.73 6.61 0.55
CA GLU A 100 -12.70 5.14 0.42
C GLU A 100 -12.25 4.81 -1.00
N VAL A 101 -11.35 3.84 -1.12
CA VAL A 101 -10.83 3.39 -2.41
C VAL A 101 -10.99 1.87 -2.49
N ASP A 102 -11.86 1.43 -3.36
CA ASP A 102 -11.96 0.01 -3.71
C ASP A 102 -10.98 -0.31 -4.83
N GLY A 103 -10.38 -1.46 -4.78
CA GLY A 103 -9.45 -1.87 -5.82
C GLY A 103 -9.04 -3.31 -5.72
N GLU A 104 -8.11 -3.68 -6.58
CA GLU A 104 -7.51 -5.01 -6.63
C GLU A 104 -6.04 -4.92 -6.24
N LEU A 105 -5.66 -5.69 -5.24
CA LEU A 105 -4.29 -5.82 -4.74
C LEU A 105 -3.72 -7.15 -5.17
N THR A 106 -2.56 -7.12 -5.79
CA THR A 106 -1.84 -8.34 -6.21
C THR A 106 -0.54 -8.44 -5.42
N ILE A 107 -0.43 -9.50 -4.65
CA ILE A 107 0.79 -9.86 -3.92
C ILE A 107 1.09 -11.32 -4.24
N ARG A 108 2.34 -11.64 -4.53
CA ARG A 108 2.76 -13.01 -4.81
C ARG A 108 1.95 -13.66 -5.95
N GLY A 109 1.58 -12.87 -6.95
CA GLY A 109 0.78 -13.34 -8.08
C GLY A 109 -0.69 -13.61 -7.78
N VAL A 110 -1.15 -13.37 -6.56
CA VAL A 110 -2.56 -13.56 -6.15
C VAL A 110 -3.23 -12.20 -6.07
N THR A 111 -4.36 -12.05 -6.76
CA THR A 111 -5.14 -10.81 -6.79
C THR A 111 -6.39 -10.96 -5.94
N LYS A 112 -6.61 -10.00 -5.03
CA LYS A 112 -7.78 -9.94 -4.15
C LYS A 112 -8.37 -8.54 -4.13
N PRO A 113 -9.71 -8.42 -4.02
CA PRO A 113 -10.34 -7.13 -3.80
C PRO A 113 -10.03 -6.61 -2.40
N VAL A 114 -9.76 -5.32 -2.31
CA VAL A 114 -9.53 -4.63 -1.04
C VAL A 114 -10.25 -3.29 -1.03
N THR A 115 -10.57 -2.80 0.16
CA THR A 115 -11.03 -1.43 0.37
C THR A 115 -10.04 -0.73 1.28
N ALA A 116 -9.44 0.34 0.79
CA ALA A 116 -8.58 1.21 1.58
C ALA A 116 -9.36 2.45 2.00
N THR A 117 -9.08 2.92 3.20
CA THR A 117 -9.70 4.12 3.75
C THR A 117 -8.62 5.10 4.20
N GLY A 118 -8.99 6.38 4.28
CA GLY A 118 -8.05 7.39 4.74
C GLY A 118 -8.50 8.79 4.37
N THR A 119 -7.55 9.62 3.94
CA THR A 119 -7.79 11.01 3.59
C THR A 119 -7.39 11.31 2.15
N TYR A 120 -8.07 12.29 1.59
CA TYR A 120 -7.83 12.81 0.25
C TYR A 120 -7.81 14.34 0.30
N ALA A 121 -6.87 14.92 -0.41
CA ALA A 121 -6.80 16.36 -0.60
C ALA A 121 -6.30 16.70 -1.99
N ALA A 122 -6.77 17.82 -2.53
CA ALA A 122 -6.28 18.37 -3.80
C ALA A 122 -5.98 19.84 -3.62
N GLY A 123 -4.92 20.32 -4.24
CA GLY A 123 -4.52 21.73 -4.14
C GLY A 123 -3.27 22.02 -4.93
N GLY A 124 -2.76 23.24 -4.79
CA GLY A 124 -1.51 23.67 -5.41
C GLY A 124 -0.35 23.68 -4.44
N ASP A 125 0.86 23.48 -4.95
CA ASP A 125 2.08 23.64 -4.16
C ASP A 125 2.64 25.08 -4.30
N ALA A 126 3.72 25.35 -3.57
CA ALA A 126 4.37 26.65 -3.57
C ALA A 126 5.02 27.02 -4.90
N PHE A 127 5.13 26.08 -5.82
CA PHE A 127 5.75 26.28 -7.14
C PHE A 127 4.72 26.34 -8.27
N GLY A 128 3.41 26.35 -7.95
CA GLY A 128 2.33 26.44 -8.91
C GLY A 128 1.90 25.13 -9.55
N ASN A 129 2.34 24.00 -9.05
CA ASN A 129 1.91 22.69 -9.54
C ASN A 129 0.61 22.27 -8.87
N GLU A 130 -0.29 21.66 -9.62
CA GLU A 130 -1.47 20.99 -9.06
C GLU A 130 -1.06 19.62 -8.48
N ARG A 131 -1.54 19.34 -7.27
CA ARG A 131 -1.25 18.11 -6.56
C ARG A 131 -2.52 17.47 -6.03
N VAL A 132 -2.48 16.15 -5.92
CA VAL A 132 -3.43 15.38 -5.12
C VAL A 132 -2.65 14.55 -4.10
N ALA A 133 -3.27 14.32 -2.96
CA ALA A 133 -2.68 13.52 -1.90
C ALA A 133 -3.68 12.48 -1.42
N PHE A 134 -3.19 11.26 -1.22
CA PHE A 134 -3.91 10.17 -0.58
C PHE A 134 -3.10 9.67 0.61
N GLU A 135 -3.72 9.57 1.76
CA GLU A 135 -3.17 8.83 2.89
C GLU A 135 -4.10 7.65 3.13
N LEU A 136 -3.72 6.47 2.68
CA LEU A 136 -4.57 5.29 2.64
C LEU A 136 -4.03 4.18 3.52
N GLN A 137 -4.95 3.40 4.08
CA GLN A 137 -4.63 2.25 4.89
C GLN A 137 -5.65 1.14 4.64
N THR A 138 -5.17 -0.10 4.60
CA THR A 138 -6.02 -1.29 4.56
C THR A 138 -5.37 -2.40 5.37
N THR A 139 -6.19 -3.30 5.91
CA THR A 139 -5.71 -4.50 6.60
C THR A 139 -6.13 -5.73 5.80
N VAL A 140 -5.18 -6.59 5.51
CA VAL A 140 -5.40 -7.82 4.76
C VAL A 140 -4.92 -9.02 5.57
N ASP A 141 -5.52 -10.18 5.32
CA ASP A 141 -5.00 -11.45 5.81
C ASP A 141 -3.97 -11.96 4.82
N ARG A 142 -2.71 -12.09 5.25
CA ARG A 142 -1.62 -12.52 4.36
C ARG A 142 -1.82 -13.91 3.77
N ARG A 143 -2.64 -14.76 4.41
CA ARG A 143 -2.97 -16.09 3.88
C ARG A 143 -3.78 -16.01 2.58
N ASP A 144 -4.56 -14.93 2.40
CA ASP A 144 -5.30 -14.71 1.16
C ASP A 144 -4.38 -14.56 -0.04
N PHE A 145 -3.11 -14.21 0.19
CA PHE A 145 -2.07 -14.07 -0.82
C PHE A 145 -1.07 -15.23 -0.78
N ALA A 146 -1.46 -16.36 -0.21
CA ALA A 146 -0.64 -17.56 -0.07
C ALA A 146 0.66 -17.34 0.75
N ILE A 147 0.70 -16.35 1.62
CA ILE A 147 1.80 -16.11 2.56
C ILE A 147 1.41 -16.73 3.90
N VAL A 148 1.76 -17.98 4.08
CA VAL A 148 1.29 -18.80 5.20
C VAL A 148 2.39 -19.17 6.21
N TRP A 149 3.63 -18.76 5.96
CA TRP A 149 4.73 -19.06 6.85
C TRP A 149 4.41 -18.65 8.28
N GLN A 150 4.81 -19.48 9.25
CA GLN A 150 4.54 -19.23 10.64
C GLN A 150 5.67 -19.79 11.51
N ASN A 151 5.87 -19.16 12.64
CA ASN A 151 6.68 -19.67 13.72
C ASN A 151 5.83 -19.74 14.99
N GLN A 152 6.21 -20.52 15.95
CA GLN A 152 5.41 -20.71 17.15
C GLN A 152 6.13 -20.25 18.41
N LEU A 153 5.36 -19.66 19.30
CA LEU A 153 5.81 -19.29 20.63
C LEU A 153 5.89 -20.54 21.53
N PRO A 154 6.57 -20.47 22.69
CA PRO A 154 6.69 -21.62 23.58
C PRO A 154 5.35 -22.22 24.04
N ASP A 155 4.28 -21.42 24.05
CA ASP A 155 2.92 -21.90 24.40
C ASP A 155 2.18 -22.56 23.22
N GLY A 156 2.82 -22.68 22.06
CA GLY A 156 2.24 -23.25 20.85
C GLY A 156 1.41 -22.28 20.02
N SER A 157 1.26 -21.02 20.44
CA SER A 157 0.55 -20.01 19.66
C SER A 157 1.42 -19.41 18.56
N ASP A 158 0.78 -18.79 17.57
CA ASP A 158 1.44 -18.22 16.41
C ASP A 158 2.24 -16.96 16.77
N ALA A 159 3.47 -16.86 16.29
CA ALA A 159 4.35 -15.73 16.55
C ALA A 159 4.11 -14.57 15.59
N LEU A 160 3.80 -14.84 14.31
CA LEU A 160 3.59 -13.82 13.27
C LEU A 160 2.11 -13.67 12.99
N ALA A 161 1.55 -12.48 13.19
CA ALA A 161 0.15 -12.22 12.90
C ALA A 161 -0.17 -12.49 11.43
N TYR A 162 -1.41 -12.90 11.17
CA TYR A 162 -1.90 -13.06 9.80
C TYR A 162 -2.40 -11.73 9.22
N ASP A 163 -2.89 -10.84 10.07
CA ASP A 163 -3.32 -9.51 9.64
C ASP A 163 -2.10 -8.62 9.39
N VAL A 164 -2.05 -8.05 8.20
CA VAL A 164 -1.01 -7.10 7.78
C VAL A 164 -1.70 -5.79 7.42
N THR A 165 -1.26 -4.71 8.03
CA THR A 165 -1.71 -3.37 7.68
C THR A 165 -0.81 -2.81 6.60
N ILE A 166 -1.42 -2.38 5.49
CA ILE A 166 -0.72 -1.76 4.36
C ILE A 166 -1.08 -0.28 4.36
N SER A 167 -0.08 0.58 4.23
CA SER A 167 -0.25 2.02 4.15
C SER A 167 0.38 2.58 2.89
N ALA A 168 -0.29 3.57 2.30
CA ALA A 168 0.19 4.29 1.12
C ALA A 168 -0.08 5.78 1.32
N ASP A 169 0.96 6.51 1.62
CA ASP A 169 0.94 7.96 1.76
C ASP A 169 1.51 8.54 0.48
N LEU A 170 0.63 9.07 -0.38
CA LEU A 170 0.98 9.43 -1.74
C LEU A 170 0.74 10.92 -1.97
N GLN A 171 1.74 11.61 -2.53
CA GLN A 171 1.56 12.88 -3.19
C GLN A 171 1.82 12.73 -4.68
N LEU A 172 0.89 13.20 -5.49
CA LEU A 172 0.93 13.06 -6.94
C LEU A 172 0.85 14.44 -7.57
N VAL A 173 1.68 14.67 -8.59
CA VAL A 173 1.81 15.96 -9.26
C VAL A 173 1.24 15.85 -10.67
N LYS A 174 0.44 16.84 -11.06
CA LYS A 174 -0.15 16.88 -12.41
C LYS A 174 0.94 16.88 -13.47
N GLN A 175 0.78 16.01 -14.43
CA GLN A 175 1.68 15.89 -15.58
C GLN A 175 1.22 16.78 -16.72
N ALA A 176 2.15 17.25 -17.49
CA ALA A 176 1.89 18.12 -18.65
C ALA A 176 1.18 17.34 -19.78
#